data_3ebd27cf716e55046d56445f7bf90e64
#
_entry.id   3ebd27cf716e55046d56445f7bf90e64
#
_cell.length_a   1.000
_cell.length_b   1.000
_cell.length_c   1.000
_cell.angle_alpha   90.00
_cell.angle_beta   90.00
_cell.angle_gamma   90.00
#
_symmetry.space_group_name_H-M   'P 1'
#
loop_
_entity.id
_entity.type
_entity.pdbx_description
1 polymer ?
#
loop_
_entity_poly.entity_id
_entity_poly.type
_entity_poly.pdbx_seq_one_letter_code
_entity_poly.pdbx_strand_id
1 'polypeptide(L)'
;MAKEPTLVFVPCFSGAPWELGRLAPLAHRPLRTYRLPEGVDDMEVYADHLAAQVADLDDYVLVGDSFGANIALALAVRRPAGLRGLVMSGGFAADPVSSPLWKGAMRIMGRLRGGLYRQVVLRAHARRLSSPHDGEGQVPWSAADSRRLFLDNTPAASFGARVTAALAADHTARLGLVEVPTLIITPSHDELIGQEAAGIMRTGIPDAREVVLERTGHMFRFTHPVTYARAVEEFLARVGEVAHAGR
;
A
#
# COMPACT_ATOMS: atom_id res chain seq x y z
N MET A 1 -22.07 2.70 -22.45
CA MET A 1 -21.49 2.03 -21.28
C MET A 1 -20.59 3.03 -20.57
N ALA A 2 -20.72 3.22 -19.27
CA ALA A 2 -19.80 4.08 -18.53
C ALA A 2 -18.37 3.48 -18.64
N LYS A 3 -17.38 4.33 -18.86
CA LYS A 3 -15.98 3.91 -18.94
C LYS A 3 -15.54 3.39 -17.57
N GLU A 4 -14.94 2.23 -17.50
CA GLU A 4 -14.39 1.70 -16.25
C GLU A 4 -13.25 2.58 -15.75
N PRO A 5 -13.16 2.84 -14.42
CA PRO A 5 -12.05 3.62 -13.87
C PRO A 5 -10.72 2.86 -14.01
N THR A 6 -9.66 3.61 -14.25
CA THR A 6 -8.30 3.05 -14.28
C THR A 6 -7.86 2.70 -12.86
N LEU A 7 -7.38 1.48 -12.64
CA LEU A 7 -6.75 1.09 -11.38
C LEU A 7 -5.29 1.57 -11.37
N VAL A 8 -4.96 2.42 -10.42
CA VAL A 8 -3.60 2.95 -10.25
C VAL A 8 -2.96 2.26 -9.06
N PHE A 9 -2.01 1.35 -9.34
CA PHE A 9 -1.32 0.59 -8.32
C PHE A 9 -0.14 1.38 -7.76
N VAL A 10 -0.26 1.78 -6.50
CA VAL A 10 0.77 2.53 -5.77
C VAL A 10 1.74 1.54 -5.12
N PRO A 11 3.04 1.61 -5.48
CA PRO A 11 4.03 0.63 -5.03
C PRO A 11 4.20 0.61 -3.51
N CYS A 12 4.44 -0.59 -2.97
CA CYS A 12 4.81 -0.77 -1.57
C CYS A 12 6.22 -0.20 -1.28
N PHE A 13 6.74 -0.47 -0.08
CA PHE A 13 8.05 0.02 0.38
C PHE A 13 9.22 -0.35 -0.54
N SER A 14 9.13 -1.43 -1.33
CA SER A 14 10.15 -1.77 -2.34
C SER A 14 10.30 -0.68 -3.41
N GLY A 15 9.21 0.04 -3.70
CA GLY A 15 9.13 1.04 -4.76
C GLY A 15 9.06 0.46 -6.17
N ALA A 16 9.02 -0.87 -6.29
CA ALA A 16 8.87 -1.54 -7.58
C ALA A 16 7.46 -1.35 -8.15
N PRO A 17 7.31 -1.23 -9.47
CA PRO A 17 6.01 -1.38 -10.12
C PRO A 17 5.40 -2.74 -9.74
N TRP A 18 4.07 -2.79 -9.66
CA TRP A 18 3.40 -4.05 -9.36
C TRP A 18 3.58 -5.07 -10.49
N GLU A 19 3.83 -6.32 -10.12
CA GLU A 19 3.91 -7.45 -11.06
C GLU A 19 2.49 -7.86 -11.48
N LEU A 20 2.07 -7.44 -12.67
CA LEU A 20 0.71 -7.66 -13.18
C LEU A 20 0.37 -9.13 -13.37
N GLY A 21 1.35 -10.01 -13.59
CA GLY A 21 1.13 -11.45 -13.72
C GLY A 21 0.51 -12.11 -12.50
N ARG A 22 0.79 -11.58 -11.30
CA ARG A 22 0.15 -12.02 -10.04
C ARG A 22 -1.24 -11.44 -9.84
N LEU A 23 -1.58 -10.39 -10.58
CA LEU A 23 -2.87 -9.73 -10.58
C LEU A 23 -3.72 -10.14 -11.78
N ALA A 24 -3.45 -11.29 -12.38
CA ALA A 24 -4.17 -11.78 -13.56
C ALA A 24 -5.70 -11.66 -13.47
N PRO A 25 -6.35 -11.89 -12.29
CA PRO A 25 -7.79 -11.67 -12.18
C PRO A 25 -8.23 -10.21 -12.43
N LEU A 26 -7.36 -9.21 -12.19
CA LEU A 26 -7.64 -7.78 -12.44
C LEU A 26 -7.14 -7.29 -13.81
N ALA A 27 -6.42 -8.13 -14.57
CA ALA A 27 -5.73 -7.74 -15.80
C ALA A 27 -6.68 -7.38 -16.96
N HIS A 28 -7.97 -7.67 -16.83
CA HIS A 28 -8.99 -7.26 -17.81
C HIS A 28 -9.37 -5.79 -17.73
N ARG A 29 -8.99 -5.11 -16.64
CA ARG A 29 -9.28 -3.69 -16.38
C ARG A 29 -8.19 -2.76 -16.89
N PRO A 30 -8.49 -1.48 -17.15
CA PRO A 30 -7.46 -0.48 -17.37
C PRO A 30 -6.56 -0.37 -16.13
N LEU A 31 -5.25 -0.58 -16.29
CA LEU A 31 -4.29 -0.60 -15.20
C LEU A 31 -3.17 0.41 -15.44
N ARG A 32 -2.71 1.05 -14.36
CA ARG A 32 -1.48 1.85 -14.35
C ARG A 32 -0.59 1.42 -13.18
N THR A 33 0.67 1.22 -13.45
CA THR A 33 1.70 0.98 -12.43
C THR A 33 2.92 1.86 -12.73
N TYR A 34 3.69 2.19 -11.69
CA TYR A 34 4.86 3.06 -11.82
C TYR A 34 5.90 2.71 -10.75
N ARG A 35 7.07 3.33 -10.83
CA ARG A 35 8.14 3.17 -9.84
C ARG A 35 8.15 4.37 -8.90
N LEU A 36 8.35 4.14 -7.59
CA LEU A 36 8.54 5.24 -6.63
C LEU A 36 9.87 5.97 -6.90
N PRO A 37 9.90 7.29 -6.72
CA PRO A 37 11.13 8.06 -6.79
C PRO A 37 12.13 7.60 -5.72
N GLU A 38 13.43 7.77 -6.02
CA GLU A 38 14.51 7.38 -5.13
C GLU A 38 14.93 8.54 -4.23
N GLY A 39 15.38 8.20 -3.00
CA GLY A 39 15.96 9.16 -2.07
C GLY A 39 14.97 10.15 -1.44
N VAL A 40 13.66 9.99 -1.67
CA VAL A 40 12.61 10.83 -1.09
C VAL A 40 12.29 10.38 0.33
N ASP A 41 12.25 11.31 1.27
CA ASP A 41 12.01 11.09 2.69
C ASP A 41 10.78 11.85 3.24
N ASP A 42 9.96 12.39 2.34
CA ASP A 42 8.74 13.12 2.65
C ASP A 42 7.53 12.49 1.96
N MET A 43 6.48 12.22 2.71
CA MET A 43 5.25 11.60 2.22
C MET A 43 4.48 12.52 1.26
N GLU A 44 4.51 13.82 1.48
CA GLU A 44 3.84 14.79 0.62
C GLU A 44 4.50 14.85 -0.77
N VAL A 45 5.83 14.69 -0.85
CA VAL A 45 6.57 14.60 -2.13
C VAL A 45 6.19 13.32 -2.89
N TYR A 46 5.98 12.19 -2.18
CA TYR A 46 5.45 10.98 -2.82
C TYR A 46 4.03 11.19 -3.35
N ALA A 47 3.18 11.92 -2.61
CA ALA A 47 1.83 12.25 -3.06
C ALA A 47 1.85 13.18 -4.29
N ASP A 48 2.76 14.14 -4.37
CA ASP A 48 2.96 14.99 -5.56
C ASP A 48 3.38 14.16 -6.77
N HIS A 49 4.29 13.21 -6.57
CA HIS A 49 4.70 12.28 -7.62
C HIS A 49 3.51 11.43 -8.09
N LEU A 50 2.70 10.91 -7.18
CA LEU A 50 1.48 10.17 -7.52
C LEU A 50 0.47 11.05 -8.25
N ALA A 51 0.27 12.30 -7.82
CA ALA A 51 -0.61 13.25 -8.49
C ALA A 51 -0.22 13.45 -9.96
N ALA A 52 1.08 13.55 -10.23
CA ALA A 52 1.58 13.63 -11.62
C ALA A 52 1.31 12.34 -12.41
N GLN A 53 1.31 11.16 -11.77
CA GLN A 53 1.00 9.89 -12.44
C GLN A 53 -0.49 9.75 -12.82
N VAL A 54 -1.38 10.51 -12.23
CA VAL A 54 -2.83 10.42 -12.47
C VAL A 54 -3.41 11.65 -13.16
N ALA A 55 -2.59 12.64 -13.50
CA ALA A 55 -3.01 13.94 -14.01
C ALA A 55 -3.75 13.87 -15.35
N ASP A 56 -3.55 12.81 -16.14
CA ASP A 56 -4.21 12.56 -17.44
C ASP A 56 -5.44 11.63 -17.32
N LEU A 57 -5.82 11.24 -16.10
CA LEU A 57 -6.93 10.32 -15.86
C LEU A 57 -8.19 11.08 -15.41
N ASP A 58 -9.29 10.87 -16.13
CA ASP A 58 -10.59 11.43 -15.75
C ASP A 58 -11.27 10.67 -14.62
N ASP A 59 -11.12 9.33 -14.60
CA ASP A 59 -11.71 8.43 -13.63
C ASP A 59 -10.67 7.36 -13.21
N TYR A 60 -10.35 7.28 -11.91
CA TYR A 60 -9.41 6.28 -11.42
C TYR A 60 -9.69 5.86 -9.97
N VAL A 61 -9.19 4.69 -9.61
CA VAL A 61 -9.18 4.16 -8.24
C VAL A 61 -7.73 3.96 -7.82
N LEU A 62 -7.33 4.49 -6.68
CA LEU A 62 -6.02 4.26 -6.11
C LEU A 62 -6.00 2.94 -5.36
N VAL A 63 -5.03 2.10 -5.64
CA VAL A 63 -4.82 0.80 -4.97
C VAL A 63 -3.43 0.81 -4.36
N GLY A 64 -3.35 1.13 -3.08
CA GLY A 64 -2.09 1.23 -2.34
C GLY A 64 -1.80 0.00 -1.50
N ASP A 65 -0.54 -0.42 -1.45
CA ASP A 65 -0.06 -1.56 -0.68
C ASP A 65 0.98 -1.11 0.35
N SER A 66 0.73 -1.32 1.65
CA SER A 66 1.63 -0.99 2.74
C SER A 66 2.03 0.50 2.71
N PHE A 67 3.30 0.81 2.48
CA PHE A 67 3.81 2.16 2.30
C PHE A 67 3.06 2.92 1.18
N GLY A 68 2.71 2.22 0.09
CA GLY A 68 1.93 2.78 -1.00
C GLY A 68 0.49 3.15 -0.61
N ALA A 69 -0.09 2.47 0.37
CA ALA A 69 -1.40 2.84 0.91
C ALA A 69 -1.35 4.19 1.62
N ASN A 70 -0.26 4.47 2.35
CA ASN A 70 -0.06 5.79 2.98
C ASN A 70 0.14 6.90 1.92
N ILE A 71 0.88 6.62 0.84
CA ILE A 71 1.02 7.56 -0.29
C ILE A 71 -0.35 7.83 -0.94
N ALA A 72 -1.14 6.78 -1.18
CA ALA A 72 -2.47 6.91 -1.76
C ALA A 72 -3.40 7.74 -0.85
N LEU A 73 -3.32 7.51 0.46
CA LEU A 73 -4.06 8.30 1.46
C LEU A 73 -3.62 9.76 1.45
N ALA A 74 -2.31 10.05 1.42
CA ALA A 74 -1.77 11.40 1.35
C ALA A 74 -2.29 12.20 0.14
N LEU A 75 -2.50 11.52 -1.00
CA LEU A 75 -3.15 12.14 -2.15
C LEU A 75 -4.66 12.23 -1.97
N ALA A 76 -5.33 11.19 -1.47
CA ALA A 76 -6.80 11.15 -1.35
C ALA A 76 -7.35 12.26 -0.43
N VAL A 77 -6.65 12.61 0.65
CA VAL A 77 -7.05 13.72 1.55
C VAL A 77 -6.96 15.09 0.89
N ARG A 78 -6.32 15.20 -0.26
CA ARG A 78 -6.26 16.43 -1.09
C ARG A 78 -7.45 16.54 -2.06
N ARG A 79 -8.32 15.53 -2.11
CA ARG A 79 -9.52 15.45 -2.98
C ARG A 79 -9.21 15.68 -4.46
N PRO A 80 -8.28 14.91 -5.05
CA PRO A 80 -7.92 15.11 -6.45
C PRO A 80 -9.11 14.81 -7.36
N ALA A 81 -9.24 15.59 -8.43
CA ALA A 81 -10.26 15.34 -9.44
C ALA A 81 -10.09 13.94 -10.05
N GLY A 82 -11.23 13.30 -10.40
CA GLY A 82 -11.23 11.97 -11.03
C GLY A 82 -11.02 10.78 -10.08
N LEU A 83 -10.65 10.99 -8.81
CA LEU A 83 -10.59 9.91 -7.84
C LEU A 83 -12.01 9.38 -7.54
N ARG A 84 -12.22 8.07 -7.72
CA ARG A 84 -13.52 7.39 -7.54
C ARG A 84 -13.54 6.41 -6.36
N GLY A 85 -12.38 5.99 -5.90
CA GLY A 85 -12.26 5.07 -4.77
C GLY A 85 -10.82 4.90 -4.31
N LEU A 86 -10.67 4.42 -3.09
CA LEU A 86 -9.37 4.18 -2.46
C LEU A 86 -9.34 2.76 -1.88
N VAL A 87 -8.31 1.99 -2.23
CA VAL A 87 -8.02 0.69 -1.63
C VAL A 87 -6.72 0.80 -0.83
N MET A 88 -6.80 0.51 0.46
CA MET A 88 -5.67 0.54 1.40
C MET A 88 -5.36 -0.88 1.90
N SER A 89 -4.33 -1.48 1.35
CA SER A 89 -3.95 -2.87 1.61
C SER A 89 -2.82 -2.92 2.62
N GLY A 90 -3.04 -3.45 3.83
CA GLY A 90 -2.03 -3.50 4.89
C GLY A 90 -1.40 -2.14 5.17
N GLY A 91 -2.20 -1.08 5.07
CA GLY A 91 -1.76 0.32 5.16
C GLY A 91 -1.88 0.91 6.56
N PHE A 92 -1.47 2.17 6.67
CA PHE A 92 -1.52 2.93 7.92
C PHE A 92 -1.76 4.42 7.64
N ALA A 93 -2.39 5.12 8.58
CA ALA A 93 -2.61 6.57 8.48
C ALA A 93 -1.55 7.39 9.22
N ALA A 94 -0.90 6.79 10.20
CA ALA A 94 0.17 7.38 10.99
C ALA A 94 1.29 6.38 11.19
N ASP A 95 2.41 6.83 11.76
CA ASP A 95 3.56 6.00 12.10
C ASP A 95 3.13 4.61 12.66
N PRO A 96 3.40 3.51 11.96
CA PRO A 96 2.94 2.18 12.35
C PRO A 96 3.76 1.57 13.50
N VAL A 97 4.84 2.21 13.93
CA VAL A 97 5.75 1.70 14.95
C VAL A 97 5.34 2.21 16.32
N SER A 98 4.72 1.38 17.13
CA SER A 98 4.29 1.74 18.49
C SER A 98 5.45 1.91 19.49
N SER A 99 6.54 1.16 19.34
CA SER A 99 7.67 1.16 20.28
C SER A 99 8.65 2.32 20.06
N PRO A 100 8.86 3.23 21.06
CA PRO A 100 9.83 4.33 20.94
C PRO A 100 11.27 3.86 20.70
N LEU A 101 11.63 2.73 21.29
CA LEU A 101 12.95 2.10 21.12
C LEU A 101 13.17 1.64 19.67
N TRP A 102 12.16 1.01 19.07
CA TRP A 102 12.21 0.60 17.67
C TRP A 102 12.18 1.79 16.72
N LYS A 103 11.43 2.86 17.02
CA LYS A 103 11.48 4.13 16.26
C LYS A 103 12.90 4.70 16.25
N GLY A 104 13.53 4.79 17.42
CA GLY A 104 14.90 5.25 17.55
C GLY A 104 15.89 4.39 16.76
N ALA A 105 15.79 3.07 16.90
CA ALA A 105 16.61 2.12 16.15
C ALA A 105 16.41 2.25 14.63
N MET A 106 15.18 2.36 14.15
CA MET A 106 14.88 2.52 12.72
C MET A 106 15.40 3.86 12.17
N ARG A 107 15.31 4.95 12.93
CA ARG A 107 15.87 6.25 12.54
C ARG A 107 17.40 6.21 12.42
N ILE A 108 18.06 5.57 13.37
CA ILE A 108 19.53 5.36 13.34
C ILE A 108 19.90 4.47 12.16
N MET A 109 19.21 3.36 12.03
CA MET A 109 19.42 2.41 10.93
C MET A 109 19.15 3.03 9.56
N GLY A 110 18.15 3.90 9.44
CA GLY A 110 17.88 4.64 8.21
C GLY A 110 19.03 5.55 7.75
N ARG A 111 19.87 6.01 8.70
CA ARG A 111 21.07 6.83 8.42
C ARG A 111 22.31 6.02 8.06
N LEU A 112 22.35 4.74 8.39
CA LEU A 112 23.47 3.86 8.06
C LEU A 112 23.40 3.50 6.56
N ARG A 113 24.17 4.21 5.77
CA ARG A 113 24.27 4.01 4.32
C ARG A 113 25.35 2.97 3.99
N GLY A 114 24.96 1.76 3.66
CA GLY A 114 25.93 0.73 3.27
C GLY A 114 25.31 -0.61 2.90
N GLY A 115 26.00 -1.37 2.07
CA GLY A 115 25.51 -2.66 1.57
C GLY A 115 25.30 -3.69 2.69
N LEU A 116 26.10 -3.68 3.73
CA LEU A 116 25.97 -4.58 4.88
C LEU A 116 24.69 -4.27 5.67
N TYR A 117 24.44 -2.99 5.94
CA TYR A 117 23.24 -2.53 6.60
C TYR A 117 21.97 -2.98 5.86
N ARG A 118 21.90 -2.71 4.56
CA ARG A 118 20.79 -3.13 3.71
C ARG A 118 20.52 -4.62 3.81
N GLN A 119 21.57 -5.45 3.79
CA GLN A 119 21.42 -6.90 3.91
C GLN A 119 20.91 -7.35 5.28
N VAL A 120 21.39 -6.78 6.37
CA VAL A 120 20.98 -7.15 7.74
C VAL A 120 19.52 -6.74 7.98
N VAL A 121 19.17 -5.50 7.64
CA VAL A 121 17.81 -5.00 7.87
C VAL A 121 16.80 -5.71 6.98
N LEU A 122 17.14 -5.95 5.70
CA LEU A 122 16.23 -6.66 4.81
C LEU A 122 16.07 -8.14 5.18
N ARG A 123 17.08 -8.77 5.77
CA ARG A 123 16.91 -10.13 6.33
C ARG A 123 15.94 -10.15 7.51
N ALA A 124 16.07 -9.19 8.44
CA ALA A 124 15.17 -9.07 9.57
C ALA A 124 13.74 -8.73 9.13
N HIS A 125 13.61 -7.83 8.15
CA HIS A 125 12.33 -7.42 7.59
C HIS A 125 11.66 -8.55 6.79
N ALA A 126 12.40 -9.26 5.97
CA ALA A 126 11.90 -10.40 5.20
C ALA A 126 11.33 -11.51 6.09
N ARG A 127 11.91 -11.73 7.29
CA ARG A 127 11.36 -12.69 8.27
C ARG A 127 10.00 -12.27 8.82
N ARG A 128 9.78 -10.97 9.08
CA ARG A 128 8.50 -10.45 9.54
C ARG A 128 7.45 -10.39 8.42
N LEU A 129 7.89 -10.23 7.18
CA LEU A 129 7.03 -10.25 6.00
C LEU A 129 6.62 -11.67 5.62
N SER A 130 7.45 -12.67 5.96
CA SER A 130 7.21 -14.07 5.65
C SER A 130 6.22 -14.64 6.66
N SER A 131 4.96 -14.60 6.31
CA SER A 131 3.94 -15.33 7.06
C SER A 131 4.18 -16.84 6.92
N PRO A 132 4.06 -17.64 7.99
CA PRO A 132 4.09 -19.09 7.91
C PRO A 132 2.80 -19.69 7.29
N HIS A 133 1.88 -18.85 6.83
CA HIS A 133 0.62 -19.29 6.28
C HIS A 133 0.76 -19.67 4.81
N ASP A 134 0.18 -20.81 4.45
CA ASP A 134 0.15 -21.31 3.10
C ASP A 134 -0.51 -20.29 2.16
N GLY A 135 0.16 -20.01 1.04
CA GLY A 135 -0.38 -19.10 0.03
C GLY A 135 -1.47 -19.77 -0.82
N GLU A 136 -2.22 -18.97 -1.53
CA GLU A 136 -3.12 -19.43 -2.60
C GLU A 136 -2.34 -19.68 -3.88
N GLY A 137 -2.75 -20.73 -4.62
CA GLY A 137 -2.32 -20.96 -5.98
C GLY A 137 -1.00 -21.69 -6.14
N GLN A 138 -0.59 -21.86 -7.40
CA GLN A 138 0.50 -22.73 -7.81
C GLN A 138 1.90 -22.12 -7.63
N VAL A 139 2.00 -20.82 -7.36
CA VAL A 139 3.30 -20.14 -7.22
C VAL A 139 3.45 -19.64 -5.79
N PRO A 140 4.17 -20.37 -4.94
CA PRO A 140 4.42 -19.96 -3.56
C PRO A 140 5.24 -18.66 -3.54
N TRP A 141 5.02 -17.85 -2.52
CA TRP A 141 5.83 -16.66 -2.23
C TRP A 141 6.67 -16.92 -0.98
N SER A 142 7.98 -16.87 -1.13
CA SER A 142 8.91 -17.18 -0.05
C SER A 142 9.55 -15.93 0.57
N ALA A 143 10.21 -16.11 1.72
CA ALA A 143 11.06 -15.09 2.32
C ALA A 143 12.20 -14.65 1.38
N ALA A 144 12.69 -15.56 0.54
CA ALA A 144 13.71 -15.26 -0.45
C ALA A 144 13.17 -14.34 -1.55
N ASP A 145 11.90 -14.53 -1.97
CA ASP A 145 11.25 -13.67 -2.97
C ASP A 145 11.01 -12.27 -2.42
N SER A 146 10.51 -12.16 -1.17
CA SER A 146 10.39 -10.87 -0.47
C SER A 146 11.74 -10.16 -0.39
N ARG A 147 12.79 -10.90 0.02
CA ARG A 147 14.13 -10.33 0.12
C ARG A 147 14.65 -9.86 -1.24
N ARG A 148 14.45 -10.63 -2.30
CA ARG A 148 14.85 -10.27 -3.67
C ARG A 148 14.12 -9.03 -4.13
N LEU A 149 12.79 -8.96 -3.96
CA LEU A 149 11.97 -7.79 -4.29
C LEU A 149 12.57 -6.51 -3.70
N PHE A 150 12.92 -6.51 -2.41
CA PHE A 150 13.49 -5.34 -1.75
C PHE A 150 14.94 -5.06 -2.19
N LEU A 151 15.78 -6.09 -2.33
CA LEU A 151 17.18 -5.90 -2.72
C LEU A 151 17.31 -5.31 -4.11
N ASP A 152 16.50 -5.77 -5.05
CA ASP A 152 16.58 -5.38 -6.46
C ASP A 152 15.95 -4.00 -6.72
N ASN A 153 15.00 -3.58 -5.86
CA ASN A 153 14.21 -2.38 -6.10
C ASN A 153 14.40 -1.25 -5.07
N THR A 154 15.13 -1.51 -3.96
CA THR A 154 15.29 -0.50 -2.91
C THR A 154 16.76 -0.21 -2.67
N PRO A 155 17.35 0.79 -3.34
CA PRO A 155 18.70 1.27 -3.01
C PRO A 155 18.82 1.64 -1.52
N ALA A 156 20.01 1.54 -0.94
CA ALA A 156 20.22 1.80 0.49
C ALA A 156 19.77 3.21 0.91
N ALA A 157 20.01 4.20 0.05
CA ALA A 157 19.56 5.58 0.29
C ALA A 157 18.04 5.69 0.30
N SER A 158 17.35 5.05 -0.66
CA SER A 158 15.88 5.03 -0.73
C SER A 158 15.25 4.27 0.44
N PHE A 159 15.93 3.21 0.96
CA PHE A 159 15.44 2.52 2.14
C PHE A 159 15.37 3.45 3.36
N GLY A 160 16.47 4.14 3.67
CA GLY A 160 16.52 5.09 4.78
C GLY A 160 15.54 6.25 4.63
N ALA A 161 15.43 6.80 3.44
CA ALA A 161 14.49 7.87 3.13
C ALA A 161 13.03 7.43 3.34
N ARG A 162 12.64 6.25 2.83
CA ARG A 162 11.28 5.70 3.02
C ARG A 162 10.97 5.40 4.48
N VAL A 163 11.94 4.92 5.25
CA VAL A 163 11.78 4.77 6.71
C VAL A 163 11.48 6.12 7.35
N THR A 164 12.22 7.17 6.98
CA THR A 164 11.99 8.52 7.51
C THR A 164 10.59 9.02 7.15
N ALA A 165 10.18 8.91 5.89
CA ALA A 165 8.85 9.29 5.43
C ALA A 165 7.75 8.52 6.19
N ALA A 166 7.87 7.20 6.36
CA ALA A 166 6.89 6.39 7.07
C ALA A 166 6.75 6.76 8.55
N LEU A 167 7.87 7.04 9.24
CA LEU A 167 7.88 7.42 10.65
C LEU A 167 7.44 8.87 10.91
N ALA A 168 7.45 9.72 9.88
CA ALA A 168 6.99 11.11 9.94
C ALA A 168 5.52 11.26 9.49
N ALA A 169 4.96 10.25 8.82
CA ALA A 169 3.61 10.31 8.29
C ALA A 169 2.58 10.37 9.41
N ASP A 170 1.68 11.35 9.34
CA ASP A 170 0.47 11.43 10.17
C ASP A 170 -0.64 12.14 9.39
N HIS A 171 -1.61 11.35 8.96
CA HIS A 171 -2.81 11.81 8.26
C HIS A 171 -4.07 11.72 9.13
N THR A 172 -3.96 11.37 10.42
CA THR A 172 -5.11 11.07 11.29
C THR A 172 -6.10 12.23 11.37
N ALA A 173 -5.62 13.47 11.51
CA ALA A 173 -6.46 14.66 11.54
C ALA A 173 -7.16 14.97 10.20
N ARG A 174 -6.72 14.36 9.10
CA ARG A 174 -7.23 14.61 7.74
C ARG A 174 -8.07 13.47 7.17
N LEU A 175 -8.24 12.36 7.90
CA LEU A 175 -8.99 11.19 7.42
C LEU A 175 -10.42 11.53 7.01
N GLY A 176 -11.09 12.44 7.73
CA GLY A 176 -12.42 12.93 7.39
C GLY A 176 -12.52 13.69 6.06
N LEU A 177 -11.40 14.03 5.42
CA LEU A 177 -11.35 14.66 4.11
C LEU A 177 -11.42 13.66 2.94
N VAL A 178 -11.32 12.37 3.21
CA VAL A 178 -11.47 11.33 2.17
C VAL A 178 -12.95 11.16 1.87
N GLU A 179 -13.39 11.67 0.73
CA GLU A 179 -14.82 11.71 0.33
C GLU A 179 -15.22 10.54 -0.57
N VAL A 180 -14.27 9.71 -0.99
CA VAL A 180 -14.55 8.57 -1.87
C VAL A 180 -14.74 7.28 -1.07
N PRO A 181 -15.53 6.32 -1.57
CA PRO A 181 -15.58 5.00 -1.00
C PRO A 181 -14.18 4.43 -0.77
N THR A 182 -13.93 3.87 0.40
CA THR A 182 -12.62 3.34 0.78
C THR A 182 -12.73 1.90 1.24
N LEU A 183 -11.89 1.03 0.66
CA LEU A 183 -11.70 -0.34 1.10
C LEU A 183 -10.40 -0.45 1.89
N ILE A 184 -10.48 -0.95 3.11
CA ILE A 184 -9.33 -1.30 3.93
C ILE A 184 -9.20 -2.83 3.89
N ILE A 185 -8.08 -3.35 3.40
CA ILE A 185 -7.80 -4.79 3.41
C ILE A 185 -6.75 -5.05 4.49
N THR A 186 -7.15 -5.80 5.51
CA THR A 186 -6.34 -6.09 6.70
C THR A 186 -5.95 -7.57 6.72
N PRO A 187 -4.65 -7.90 6.70
CA PRO A 187 -4.22 -9.28 6.93
C PRO A 187 -4.35 -9.63 8.43
N SER A 188 -4.91 -10.81 8.72
CA SER A 188 -5.21 -11.21 10.12
C SER A 188 -3.97 -11.48 10.98
N HIS A 189 -2.81 -11.74 10.36
CA HIS A 189 -1.54 -12.06 11.03
C HIS A 189 -0.41 -11.15 10.54
N ASP A 190 -0.65 -9.85 10.51
CA ASP A 190 0.37 -8.87 10.13
C ASP A 190 1.28 -8.55 11.34
N GLU A 191 2.54 -8.97 11.25
CA GLU A 191 3.55 -8.68 12.28
C GLU A 191 4.26 -7.32 12.06
N LEU A 192 3.96 -6.65 10.93
CA LEU A 192 4.60 -5.38 10.58
C LEU A 192 3.69 -4.19 10.86
N ILE A 193 2.43 -4.26 10.42
CA ILE A 193 1.42 -3.23 10.60
C ILE A 193 0.29 -3.84 11.44
N GLY A 194 0.17 -3.39 12.68
CA GLY A 194 -0.85 -3.92 13.59
C GLY A 194 -2.28 -3.61 13.13
N GLN A 195 -3.24 -4.42 13.56
CA GLN A 195 -4.67 -4.24 13.25
C GLN A 195 -5.24 -2.90 13.75
N GLU A 196 -4.60 -2.29 14.76
CA GLU A 196 -4.97 -0.97 15.26
C GLU A 196 -4.93 0.10 14.16
N ALA A 197 -3.98 0.01 13.22
CA ALA A 197 -3.88 0.94 12.10
C ALA A 197 -5.13 0.91 11.20
N ALA A 198 -5.69 -0.27 10.95
CA ALA A 198 -6.94 -0.42 10.21
C ALA A 198 -8.12 0.20 10.98
N GLY A 199 -8.19 0.00 12.30
CA GLY A 199 -9.21 0.59 13.18
C GLY A 199 -9.22 2.12 13.12
N ILE A 200 -8.05 2.77 13.14
CA ILE A 200 -7.91 4.23 13.01
C ILE A 200 -8.49 4.70 11.67
N MET A 201 -8.10 4.07 10.57
CA MET A 201 -8.58 4.43 9.24
C MET A 201 -10.08 4.21 9.07
N ARG A 202 -10.59 3.06 9.55
CA ARG A 202 -12.02 2.71 9.49
C ARG A 202 -12.90 3.68 10.27
N THR A 203 -12.40 4.19 11.40
CA THR A 203 -13.14 5.16 12.23
C THR A 203 -13.04 6.58 11.67
N GLY A 204 -11.89 6.94 11.08
CA GLY A 204 -11.63 8.31 10.62
C GLY A 204 -12.12 8.61 9.21
N ILE A 205 -12.24 7.62 8.32
CA ILE A 205 -12.70 7.81 6.93
C ILE A 205 -14.22 7.59 6.86
N PRO A 206 -15.00 8.56 6.37
CA PRO A 206 -16.48 8.52 6.43
C PRO A 206 -17.12 7.30 5.74
N ASP A 207 -16.65 6.92 4.54
CA ASP A 207 -17.16 5.78 3.78
C ASP A 207 -16.10 4.67 3.68
N ALA A 208 -15.56 4.23 4.82
CA ALA A 208 -14.62 3.13 4.89
C ALA A 208 -15.30 1.80 5.20
N ARG A 209 -14.89 0.75 4.48
CA ARG A 209 -15.20 -0.65 4.81
C ARG A 209 -13.92 -1.44 4.98
N GLU A 210 -13.92 -2.34 5.95
CA GLU A 210 -12.79 -3.23 6.19
C GLU A 210 -13.14 -4.66 5.78
N VAL A 211 -12.18 -5.30 5.11
CA VAL A 211 -12.18 -6.73 4.82
C VAL A 211 -10.94 -7.33 5.45
N VAL A 212 -11.12 -8.25 6.39
CA VAL A 212 -10.03 -9.00 7.01
C VAL A 212 -9.78 -10.26 6.18
N LEU A 213 -8.55 -10.41 5.70
CA LEU A 213 -8.13 -11.64 5.04
C LEU A 213 -7.55 -12.60 6.07
N GLU A 214 -8.29 -13.67 6.32
CA GLU A 214 -7.91 -14.67 7.31
C GLU A 214 -6.67 -15.47 6.88
N ARG A 215 -5.84 -15.82 7.88
CA ARG A 215 -4.63 -16.62 7.69
C ARG A 215 -3.62 -15.98 6.73
N THR A 216 -3.57 -14.66 6.69
CA THR A 216 -2.63 -13.91 5.85
C THR A 216 -1.69 -13.04 6.67
N GLY A 217 -0.44 -12.95 6.24
CA GLY A 217 0.55 -11.99 6.75
C GLY A 217 0.68 -10.77 5.85
N HIS A 218 1.66 -9.91 6.12
CA HIS A 218 1.85 -8.63 5.42
C HIS A 218 1.99 -8.75 3.88
N MET A 219 2.54 -9.86 3.38
CA MET A 219 2.72 -10.09 1.94
C MET A 219 1.50 -10.76 1.27
N PHE A 220 0.29 -10.60 1.84
CA PHE A 220 -0.94 -11.27 1.38
C PHE A 220 -1.26 -11.05 -0.09
N ARG A 221 -0.96 -9.91 -0.66
CA ARG A 221 -1.12 -9.64 -2.09
C ARG A 221 -0.32 -10.62 -2.97
N PHE A 222 0.81 -11.10 -2.47
CA PHE A 222 1.67 -12.08 -3.16
C PHE A 222 1.32 -13.52 -2.81
N THR A 223 0.88 -13.76 -1.58
CA THR A 223 0.54 -15.12 -1.10
C THR A 223 -0.89 -15.51 -1.38
N HIS A 224 -1.82 -14.55 -1.45
CA HIS A 224 -3.25 -14.75 -1.65
C HIS A 224 -3.81 -13.85 -2.77
N PRO A 225 -3.25 -13.91 -3.99
CA PRO A 225 -3.59 -12.97 -5.07
C PRO A 225 -5.04 -13.09 -5.55
N VAL A 226 -5.63 -14.28 -5.50
CA VAL A 226 -7.02 -14.50 -5.94
C VAL A 226 -8.01 -13.93 -4.94
N THR A 227 -7.81 -14.23 -3.64
CA THR A 227 -8.65 -13.65 -2.57
C THR A 227 -8.51 -12.13 -2.52
N TYR A 228 -7.28 -11.61 -2.68
CA TYR A 228 -7.04 -10.19 -2.79
C TYR A 228 -7.79 -9.55 -3.96
N ALA A 229 -7.65 -10.11 -5.16
CA ALA A 229 -8.30 -9.59 -6.36
C ALA A 229 -9.83 -9.61 -6.23
N ARG A 230 -10.42 -10.66 -5.65
CA ARG A 230 -11.85 -10.74 -5.40
C ARG A 230 -12.33 -9.61 -4.48
N ALA A 231 -11.64 -9.33 -3.37
CA ALA A 231 -12.00 -8.23 -2.49
C ALA A 231 -11.97 -6.86 -3.21
N VAL A 232 -10.97 -6.66 -4.08
CA VAL A 232 -10.89 -5.45 -4.92
C VAL A 232 -12.03 -5.39 -5.93
N GLU A 233 -12.38 -6.50 -6.61
CA GLU A 233 -13.49 -6.55 -7.58
C GLU A 233 -14.84 -6.26 -6.93
N GLU A 234 -15.12 -6.83 -5.78
CA GLU A 234 -16.36 -6.56 -5.01
C GLU A 234 -16.46 -5.08 -4.63
N PHE A 235 -15.35 -4.48 -4.26
CA PHE A 235 -15.30 -3.04 -3.99
C PHE A 235 -15.55 -2.19 -5.25
N LEU A 236 -14.95 -2.55 -6.38
CA LEU A 236 -15.11 -1.83 -7.64
C LEU A 236 -16.56 -1.88 -8.15
N ALA A 237 -17.26 -2.99 -7.97
CA ALA A 237 -18.68 -3.09 -8.29
C ALA A 237 -19.50 -2.04 -7.50
N ARG A 238 -19.23 -1.89 -6.20
CA ARG A 238 -19.85 -0.87 -5.36
C ARG A 238 -19.52 0.55 -5.81
N VAL A 239 -18.26 0.84 -6.16
CA VAL A 239 -17.86 2.17 -6.68
C VAL A 239 -18.66 2.52 -7.93
N GLY A 240 -18.89 1.54 -8.81
CA GLY A 240 -19.72 1.69 -10.00
C GLY A 240 -21.19 2.03 -9.67
N GLU A 241 -21.78 1.38 -8.67
CA GLU A 241 -23.15 1.63 -8.21
C GLU A 241 -23.32 3.05 -7.65
N VAL A 242 -22.40 3.52 -6.82
CA VAL A 242 -22.43 4.87 -6.26
C VAL A 242 -22.34 5.93 -7.35
N ALA A 243 -21.50 5.72 -8.36
CA ALA A 243 -21.36 6.63 -9.50
C ALA A 243 -22.65 6.72 -10.37
N HIS A 244 -23.47 5.67 -10.38
CA HIS A 244 -24.76 5.67 -11.10
C HIS A 244 -25.90 6.33 -10.29
N ALA A 245 -25.87 6.19 -8.97
CA ALA A 245 -26.89 6.77 -8.08
C ALA A 245 -26.77 8.29 -7.90
N GLY A 246 -25.62 8.87 -8.19
CA GLY A 246 -25.35 10.31 -8.09
C GLY A 246 -25.56 11.12 -9.37
N ARG A 247 -26.07 10.49 -10.44
CA ARG A 247 -26.44 11.14 -11.71
C ARG A 247 -27.95 11.22 -11.83
#